data_669c5c4fa4279bce4d132c07369737d4
#
_entry.id   669c5c4fa4279bce4d132c07369737d4
#
_cell.length_a   1.000
_cell.length_b   1.000
_cell.length_c   1.000
_cell.angle_alpha   90.00
_cell.angle_beta   90.00
_cell.angle_gamma   90.00
#
_symmetry.space_group_name_H-M   'P 1'
#
loop_
_entity.id
_entity.type
_entity.pdbx_description
1 polymer ?
#
loop_
_entity_poly.entity_id
_entity_poly.type
_entity_poly.pdbx_seq_one_letter_code
_entity_poly.pdbx_strand_id
1 'polypeptide(L)'
;GMCLLFAKTSSAQLTEENIRFQSQWDAEFGPVSLEPEYLTASLSHVNKTISGTFAFNYGIVTFWIINEAGELCLSEEVSAIANGNYLLDLSKLEAGKYRLQCYLPGEPMQFAYFELH
;
A
#
# COMPACT_ATOMS: atom_id res chain seq x y z
N GLY A 1 20.04 9.75 28.57
CA GLY A 1 19.74 8.69 29.24
C GLY A 1 18.89 7.61 28.63
N MET A 2 18.45 6.75 29.49
CA MET A 2 17.66 5.60 29.08
C MET A 2 16.32 5.99 28.49
N CYS A 3 15.73 7.05 28.96
CA CYS A 3 14.45 7.53 28.42
C CYS A 3 14.54 7.90 26.96
N LEU A 4 15.68 8.42 26.54
CA LEU A 4 15.86 8.77 25.12
C LEU A 4 15.85 7.53 24.21
N LEU A 5 16.39 6.44 24.71
CA LEU A 5 16.40 5.19 23.95
C LEU A 5 14.99 4.65 23.74
N PHE A 6 14.19 4.70 24.79
CA PHE A 6 12.80 4.27 24.69
C PHE A 6 12.00 5.14 23.74
N ALA A 7 12.21 6.44 23.82
CA ALA A 7 11.53 7.38 22.93
C ALA A 7 11.88 7.10 21.45
N LYS A 8 13.15 6.82 21.16
CA LYS A 8 13.57 6.51 19.81
C LYS A 8 12.92 5.24 19.30
N THR A 9 12.83 4.21 20.14
CA THR A 9 12.22 2.95 19.76
C THR A 9 10.74 3.15 19.43
N SER A 10 10.03 3.89 20.27
CA SER A 10 8.62 4.18 20.02
C SER A 10 8.42 4.95 18.73
N SER A 11 9.27 5.95 18.47
CA SER A 11 9.18 6.74 17.25
C SER A 11 9.40 5.88 16.01
N ALA A 12 10.37 4.95 16.06
CA ALA A 12 10.63 4.06 14.94
C ALA A 12 9.43 3.19 14.62
N GLN A 13 8.72 2.72 15.63
CA GLN A 13 7.53 1.90 15.44
C GLN A 13 6.37 2.69 14.85
N LEU A 14 6.29 3.98 15.16
CA LEU A 14 5.22 4.85 14.67
C LEU A 14 5.44 5.35 13.25
N THR A 15 6.61 5.09 12.65
CA THR A 15 6.91 5.55 11.29
C THR A 15 6.35 4.64 10.21
N GLU A 16 5.87 3.46 10.59
CA GLU A 16 5.27 2.52 9.63
C GLU A 16 3.82 2.29 9.99
N GLU A 17 2.99 2.22 8.98
CA GLU A 17 1.58 1.92 9.18
C GLU A 17 1.10 0.92 8.13
N ASN A 18 0.24 0.01 8.56
CA ASN A 18 -0.35 -0.97 7.68
C ASN A 18 -1.42 -0.32 6.82
N ILE A 19 -1.37 -0.60 5.54
CA ILE A 19 -2.38 -0.14 4.59
C ILE A 19 -3.38 -1.27 4.39
N ARG A 20 -4.66 -0.97 4.52
CA ARG A 20 -5.73 -1.94 4.33
C ARG A 20 -6.37 -1.75 2.98
N PHE A 21 -6.30 -2.78 2.17
CA PHE A 21 -6.92 -2.78 0.86
C PHE A 21 -8.40 -3.10 0.96
N GLN A 22 -9.16 -2.47 0.07
CA GLN A 22 -10.56 -2.80 -0.18
C GLN A 22 -10.64 -3.25 -1.62
N SER A 23 -11.49 -4.24 -1.90
CA SER A 23 -11.72 -4.63 -3.28
C SER A 23 -12.85 -3.77 -3.86
N GLN A 24 -12.86 -3.65 -5.18
CA GLN A 24 -13.92 -2.94 -5.88
C GLN A 24 -15.28 -3.57 -5.59
N TRP A 25 -15.33 -4.88 -5.36
CA TRP A 25 -16.56 -5.59 -5.01
C TRP A 25 -17.15 -5.08 -3.70
N ASP A 26 -16.31 -4.84 -2.69
CA ASP A 26 -16.76 -4.32 -1.41
C ASP A 26 -17.39 -2.94 -1.56
N ALA A 27 -16.81 -2.12 -2.43
CA ALA A 27 -17.32 -0.78 -2.66
C ALA A 27 -18.72 -0.79 -3.31
N GLU A 28 -18.99 -1.79 -4.16
CA GLU A 28 -20.25 -1.90 -4.86
C GLU A 28 -21.34 -2.64 -4.08
N PHE A 29 -20.95 -3.69 -3.36
CA PHE A 29 -21.90 -4.60 -2.73
C PHE A 29 -21.83 -4.60 -1.21
N GLY A 30 -21.01 -3.75 -0.63
CA GLY A 30 -20.80 -3.68 0.80
C GLY A 30 -19.71 -4.64 1.27
N PRO A 31 -19.28 -4.53 2.55
CA PRO A 31 -18.18 -5.33 3.05
C PRO A 31 -18.52 -6.82 3.07
N VAL A 32 -17.56 -7.62 2.65
CA VAL A 32 -17.63 -9.07 2.68
C VAL A 32 -16.67 -9.56 3.76
N SER A 33 -17.18 -10.16 4.81
CA SER A 33 -16.41 -10.47 6.01
C SER A 33 -15.36 -11.54 5.83
N LEU A 34 -15.41 -12.34 4.77
CA LEU A 34 -14.49 -13.46 4.57
C LEU A 34 -13.69 -13.36 3.27
N GLU A 35 -13.49 -12.15 2.76
CA GLU A 35 -12.67 -11.99 1.57
C GLU A 35 -11.22 -12.39 1.82
N PRO A 36 -10.60 -13.12 0.88
CA PRO A 36 -9.19 -13.44 1.02
C PRO A 36 -8.35 -12.17 0.86
N GLU A 37 -7.22 -12.15 1.55
CA GLU A 37 -6.26 -11.08 1.41
C GLU A 37 -5.42 -11.37 0.16
N TYR A 38 -5.39 -10.43 -0.77
CA TYR A 38 -4.65 -10.60 -2.03
C TYR A 38 -3.20 -10.18 -1.91
N LEU A 39 -2.94 -9.15 -1.12
CA LEU A 39 -1.60 -8.65 -0.91
C LEU A 39 -1.58 -7.83 0.39
N THR A 40 -0.38 -7.59 0.89
CA THR A 40 -0.19 -6.71 2.05
C THR A 40 0.50 -5.43 1.60
N ALA A 41 0.39 -4.39 2.41
CA ALA A 41 1.11 -3.14 2.18
C ALA A 41 1.41 -2.47 3.51
N SER A 42 2.59 -1.86 3.58
CA SER A 42 3.03 -1.09 4.72
C SER A 42 3.68 0.19 4.22
N LEU A 43 3.28 1.32 4.79
CA LEU A 43 3.81 2.63 4.44
C LEU A 43 4.88 3.03 5.44
N SER A 44 6.08 3.33 4.95
CA SER A 44 7.16 3.88 5.75
C SER A 44 7.26 5.38 5.49
N HIS A 45 6.95 6.20 6.50
CA HIS A 45 7.04 7.65 6.38
C HIS A 45 8.49 8.13 6.35
N VAL A 46 9.38 7.40 7.03
CA VAL A 46 10.81 7.75 7.06
C VAL A 46 11.45 7.52 5.69
N ASN A 47 11.23 6.35 5.12
CA ASN A 47 11.82 5.96 3.84
C ASN A 47 11.00 6.44 2.65
N LYS A 48 9.77 6.86 2.87
CA LYS A 48 8.81 7.23 1.83
C LYS A 48 8.65 6.10 0.82
N THR A 49 8.27 4.95 1.34
CA THR A 49 8.03 3.76 0.52
C THR A 49 6.77 3.04 0.96
N ILE A 50 6.15 2.35 0.02
CA ILE A 50 5.14 1.34 0.31
C ILE A 50 5.74 0.01 -0.08
N SER A 51 5.69 -0.96 0.82
CA SER A 51 6.20 -2.30 0.57
C SER A 51 5.23 -3.35 1.08
N GLY A 52 5.32 -4.54 0.52
CA GLY A 52 4.45 -5.62 0.96
C GLY A 52 4.74 -6.91 0.24
N THR A 53 3.81 -7.86 0.37
CA THR A 53 3.95 -9.19 -0.20
C THR A 53 2.66 -9.56 -0.93
N PHE A 54 2.78 -10.47 -1.90
CA PHE A 54 1.65 -11.03 -2.63
C PHE A 54 1.25 -12.38 -2.03
N ALA A 55 -0.05 -12.63 -1.98
CA ALA A 55 -0.55 -13.89 -1.45
C ALA A 55 -0.44 -15.04 -2.45
N PHE A 56 -0.51 -14.73 -3.76
CA PHE A 56 -0.53 -15.73 -4.82
C PHE A 56 0.30 -15.26 -6.01
N ASN A 57 0.44 -16.15 -7.00
CA ASN A 57 1.06 -15.78 -8.28
C ASN A 57 0.02 -15.08 -9.14
N TYR A 58 0.19 -13.79 -9.37
CA TYR A 58 -0.78 -13.02 -10.18
C TYR A 58 -0.27 -12.68 -11.58
N GLY A 59 1.04 -12.85 -11.83
CA GLY A 59 1.65 -12.37 -13.05
C GLY A 59 2.06 -10.91 -12.90
N ILE A 60 1.81 -10.09 -13.90
CA ILE A 60 2.18 -8.67 -13.84
C ILE A 60 1.06 -7.89 -13.15
N VAL A 61 1.41 -7.29 -12.03
CA VAL A 61 0.50 -6.45 -11.23
C VAL A 61 0.85 -4.99 -11.48
N THR A 62 -0.17 -4.17 -11.70
CA THR A 62 0.01 -2.73 -11.92
C THR A 62 -0.43 -1.96 -10.69
N PHE A 63 0.43 -1.07 -10.20
CA PHE A 63 0.13 -0.15 -9.12
C PHE A 63 0.00 1.27 -9.66
N TRP A 64 -1.06 1.94 -9.27
CA TRP A 64 -1.28 3.37 -9.57
C TRP A 64 -1.44 4.12 -8.27
N ILE A 65 -0.79 5.28 -8.16
CA ILE A 65 -0.99 6.20 -7.05
C ILE A 65 -1.59 7.48 -7.61
N ILE A 66 -2.76 7.84 -7.07
CA ILE A 66 -3.60 8.94 -7.57
C ILE A 66 -3.78 9.94 -6.43
N ASN A 67 -3.60 11.23 -6.72
CA ASN A 67 -3.76 12.27 -5.71
C ASN A 67 -5.23 12.67 -5.53
N GLU A 68 -5.49 13.61 -4.62
CA GLU A 68 -6.86 14.07 -4.34
C GLU A 68 -7.54 14.70 -5.56
N ALA A 69 -6.77 15.27 -6.45
CA ALA A 69 -7.31 15.88 -7.66
C ALA A 69 -7.66 14.85 -8.74
N GLY A 70 -7.37 13.58 -8.50
CA GLY A 70 -7.62 12.52 -9.47
C GLY A 70 -6.51 12.31 -10.48
N GLU A 71 -5.35 12.92 -10.23
CA GLU A 71 -4.22 12.83 -11.15
C GLU A 71 -3.35 11.62 -10.83
N LEU A 72 -2.91 10.92 -11.86
CA LEU A 72 -1.99 9.80 -11.72
C LEU A 72 -0.59 10.34 -11.43
N CYS A 73 -0.06 10.01 -10.25
CA CYS A 73 1.23 10.49 -9.79
C CYS A 73 2.33 9.46 -9.93
N LEU A 74 1.98 8.16 -9.89
CA LEU A 74 2.94 7.08 -10.00
C LEU A 74 2.27 5.87 -10.62
N SER A 75 2.99 5.18 -11.50
CA SER A 75 2.56 3.93 -12.12
C SER A 75 3.74 2.97 -12.16
N GLU A 76 3.55 1.78 -11.60
CA GLU A 76 4.58 0.75 -11.55
C GLU A 76 3.99 -0.60 -11.91
N GLU A 77 4.76 -1.40 -12.64
CA GLU A 77 4.41 -2.79 -12.92
C GLU A 77 5.40 -3.70 -12.19
N VAL A 78 4.86 -4.71 -11.51
CA VAL A 78 5.66 -5.63 -10.70
C VAL A 78 5.26 -7.06 -11.02
N SER A 79 6.24 -7.93 -11.15
CA SER A 79 5.98 -9.36 -11.30
C SER A 79 5.60 -9.95 -9.94
N ALA A 80 4.38 -10.46 -9.81
CA ALA A 80 3.84 -10.93 -8.55
C ALA A 80 3.95 -12.45 -8.44
N ILE A 81 4.73 -12.88 -7.46
CA ILE A 81 4.93 -14.28 -7.12
C ILE A 81 4.45 -14.47 -5.69
N ALA A 82 3.83 -15.61 -5.41
CA ALA A 82 3.35 -15.93 -4.05
C ALA A 82 4.47 -15.75 -3.03
N ASN A 83 4.19 -15.00 -1.97
CA ASN A 83 5.12 -14.63 -0.91
C ASN A 83 6.27 -13.73 -1.39
N GLY A 84 6.23 -13.28 -2.65
CA GLY A 84 7.20 -12.33 -3.17
C GLY A 84 6.93 -10.92 -2.67
N ASN A 85 7.98 -10.10 -2.61
CA ASN A 85 7.91 -8.74 -2.10
C ASN A 85 7.81 -7.73 -3.23
N TYR A 86 7.23 -6.58 -2.93
CA TYR A 86 7.28 -5.42 -3.83
C TYR A 86 7.62 -4.17 -3.03
N LEU A 87 8.09 -3.15 -3.72
CA LEU A 87 8.41 -1.87 -3.10
C LEU A 87 8.10 -0.75 -4.07
N LEU A 88 7.36 0.25 -3.59
CA LEU A 88 7.04 1.45 -4.34
C LEU A 88 7.78 2.63 -3.71
N ASP A 89 8.55 3.34 -4.51
CA ASP A 89 9.31 4.51 -4.06
C ASP A 89 8.44 5.75 -4.19
N LEU A 90 8.10 6.37 -3.06
CA LEU A 90 7.25 7.55 -3.01
C LEU A 90 8.05 8.84 -2.82
N SER A 91 9.38 8.77 -2.94
CA SER A 91 10.24 9.91 -2.60
C SER A 91 9.98 11.15 -3.46
N LYS A 92 9.41 10.96 -4.65
CA LYS A 92 9.10 12.09 -5.55
C LYS A 92 7.71 12.66 -5.35
N LEU A 93 6.92 12.06 -4.46
CA LEU A 93 5.56 12.53 -4.20
C LEU A 93 5.58 13.57 -3.08
N GLU A 94 4.72 14.58 -3.24
CA GLU A 94 4.57 15.62 -2.22
C GLU A 94 3.71 15.10 -1.07
N ALA A 95 3.77 15.78 0.07
CA ALA A 95 2.89 15.49 1.19
C ALA A 95 1.44 15.69 0.76
N GLY A 96 0.56 14.81 1.22
CA GLY A 96 -0.84 14.90 0.85
C GLY A 96 -1.53 13.55 0.93
N LYS A 97 -2.78 13.53 0.50
CA LYS A 97 -3.62 12.35 0.52
C LYS A 97 -3.63 11.70 -0.86
N TYR A 98 -3.55 10.38 -0.86
CA TYR A 98 -3.45 9.60 -2.09
C TYR A 98 -4.32 8.35 -2.02
N ARG A 99 -4.63 7.82 -3.20
CA ARG A 99 -5.25 6.52 -3.35
C ARG A 99 -4.28 5.59 -4.08
N LEU A 100 -4.03 4.43 -3.50
CA LEU A 100 -3.25 3.37 -4.13
C LEU A 100 -4.23 2.41 -4.79
N GLN A 101 -4.08 2.19 -6.10
CA GLN A 101 -4.88 1.22 -6.84
C GLN A 101 -3.98 0.10 -7.33
N CYS A 102 -4.47 -1.11 -7.22
CA CYS A 102 -3.71 -2.30 -7.56
C CYS A 102 -4.54 -3.19 -8.47
N TYR A 103 -4.03 -3.44 -9.66
CA TYR A 103 -4.70 -4.26 -10.67
C TYR A 103 -4.04 -5.62 -10.73
N LEU A 104 -4.74 -6.63 -10.20
CA LEU A 104 -4.28 -8.01 -10.17
C LEU A 104 -5.01 -8.77 -11.27
N PRO A 105 -4.29 -9.37 -12.23
CA PRO A 105 -4.96 -10.08 -13.32
C PRO A 105 -5.94 -11.14 -12.82
N GLY A 106 -7.16 -11.07 -13.31
CA GLY A 106 -8.19 -12.03 -12.96
C GLY A 106 -8.88 -11.82 -11.62
N GLU A 107 -8.49 -10.77 -10.87
CA GLU A 107 -9.04 -10.50 -9.54
C GLU A 107 -9.68 -9.12 -9.50
N PRO A 108 -10.55 -8.84 -8.52
CA PRO A 108 -11.11 -7.50 -8.36
C PRO A 108 -10.01 -6.49 -8.07
N MET A 109 -10.13 -5.28 -8.62
CA MET A 109 -9.19 -4.21 -8.35
C MET A 109 -9.17 -3.90 -6.85
N GLN A 110 -7.97 -3.81 -6.27
CA GLN A 110 -7.78 -3.47 -4.87
C GLN A 110 -7.41 -2.00 -4.76
N PHE A 111 -7.90 -1.31 -3.74
CA PHE A 111 -7.54 0.09 -3.52
C PHE A 111 -7.43 0.39 -2.03
N ALA A 112 -6.67 1.41 -1.71
CA ALA A 112 -6.48 1.85 -0.34
C ALA A 112 -6.13 3.32 -0.34
N TYR A 113 -6.42 4.00 0.77
CA TYR A 113 -6.10 5.42 0.94
C TYR A 113 -4.95 5.55 1.93
N PHE A 114 -4.08 6.50 1.67
CA PHE A 114 -2.98 6.79 2.59
C PHE A 114 -2.63 8.28 2.52
N GLU A 115 -1.91 8.73 3.52
CA GLU A 115 -1.47 10.12 3.59
C GLU A 115 0.04 10.17 3.79
N LEU A 116 0.73 10.99 2.99
CA LEU A 116 2.15 11.28 3.16
C LEU A 116 2.33 12.57 3.93
N HIS A 117 3.21 12.53 4.89
CA HIS A 117 3.54 13.70 5.72
C HIS A 117 4.83 14.36 5.32
#